data_f72dd5bb60967dd0ae212cdca992d95b
#
_entry.id   f72dd5bb60967dd0ae212cdca992d95b
#
_cell.length_a   1.000
_cell.length_b   1.000
_cell.length_c   1.000
_cell.angle_alpha   90.00
_cell.angle_beta   90.00
_cell.angle_gamma   90.00
#
_symmetry.space_group_name_H-M   'P 1'
#
loop_
_entity.id
_entity.type
_entity.pdbx_description
1 polymer ?
#
loop_
_entity_poly.entity_id
_entity_poly.type
_entity_poly.pdbx_seq_one_letter_code
_entity_poly.pdbx_strand_id
1 'polypeptide(L)'
;MIHSNLIPNAQFNDSYDLENLDDLEIASMEQSHSDVSLEVDTPGTYKTDGLITKKKKLALVVKTADCMPVIIADENKIGIIHIGWKGLENKIFHKTILNFN
;
A
#
# COMPACT_ATOMS: atom_id res chain seq x y z
N MET A 1 -6.37 -15.80 -6.03
CA MET A 1 -5.92 -14.38 -6.18
C MET A 1 -7.03 -13.55 -6.77
N ILE A 2 -7.25 -12.36 -6.25
CA ILE A 2 -8.27 -11.45 -6.73
C ILE A 2 -7.58 -10.24 -7.36
N HIS A 3 -7.96 -9.92 -8.61
CA HIS A 3 -7.44 -8.75 -9.31
C HIS A 3 -8.48 -7.64 -9.32
N SER A 4 -8.02 -6.41 -9.23
CA SER A 4 -8.90 -5.25 -9.35
C SER A 4 -9.33 -5.06 -10.81
N ASN A 5 -10.60 -4.73 -11.02
CA ASN A 5 -11.12 -4.37 -12.34
C ASN A 5 -10.87 -2.90 -12.68
N LEU A 6 -10.62 -2.07 -11.67
CA LEU A 6 -10.48 -0.63 -11.83
C LEU A 6 -9.03 -0.18 -11.84
N ILE A 7 -8.17 -0.86 -11.08
CA ILE A 7 -6.77 -0.49 -10.92
C ILE A 7 -5.91 -1.60 -11.51
N PRO A 8 -5.25 -1.37 -12.66
CA PRO A 8 -4.36 -2.37 -13.25
C PRO A 8 -3.24 -2.75 -12.27
N ASN A 9 -2.87 -4.03 -12.27
CA ASN A 9 -1.79 -4.58 -11.45
C ASN A 9 -2.03 -4.55 -9.93
N ALA A 10 -3.26 -4.32 -9.49
CA ALA A 10 -3.61 -4.44 -8.09
C ALA A 10 -4.16 -5.84 -7.82
N GLN A 11 -3.65 -6.50 -6.78
CA GLN A 11 -3.95 -7.88 -6.45
C GLN A 11 -4.19 -8.05 -4.95
N PHE A 12 -5.14 -8.91 -4.61
CA PHE A 12 -5.38 -9.36 -3.24
C PHE A 12 -5.18 -10.86 -3.17
N ASN A 13 -4.27 -11.31 -2.31
CA ASN A 13 -3.96 -12.72 -2.11
C ASN A 13 -4.31 -13.15 -0.70
N ASP A 14 -4.68 -14.41 -0.55
CA ASP A 14 -4.90 -15.03 0.76
C ASP A 14 -3.63 -15.67 1.32
N SER A 15 -2.50 -15.55 0.63
CA SER A 15 -1.20 -16.09 1.04
C SER A 15 -0.09 -15.10 0.70
N TYR A 16 1.13 -15.42 1.16
CA TYR A 16 2.31 -14.60 0.86
C TYR A 16 2.90 -14.86 -0.53
N ASP A 17 2.30 -15.76 -1.30
CA ASP A 17 2.75 -16.05 -2.66
C ASP A 17 2.30 -14.91 -3.57
N LEU A 18 3.19 -13.98 -3.81
CA LEU A 18 2.95 -12.83 -4.68
C LEU A 18 3.34 -13.22 -6.10
N GLU A 19 2.35 -13.38 -6.98
CA GLU A 19 2.57 -13.75 -8.36
C GLU A 19 3.02 -12.54 -9.18
N ASN A 20 3.86 -12.80 -10.20
CA ASN A 20 4.27 -11.81 -11.19
C ASN A 20 5.10 -10.65 -10.63
N LEU A 21 5.80 -10.86 -9.52
CA LEU A 21 6.67 -9.84 -8.93
C LEU A 21 8.16 -10.04 -9.24
N ASP A 22 8.51 -11.02 -10.09
CA ASP A 22 9.90 -11.37 -10.36
C ASP A 22 10.73 -10.20 -10.92
N ASP A 23 10.09 -9.33 -11.71
CA ASP A 23 10.74 -8.18 -12.33
C ASP A 23 10.56 -6.89 -11.54
N LEU A 24 9.98 -6.96 -10.34
CA LEU A 24 9.65 -5.78 -9.56
C LEU A 24 10.51 -5.72 -8.29
N GLU A 25 10.90 -4.51 -7.94
CA GLU A 25 11.39 -4.22 -6.60
C GLU A 25 10.21 -4.09 -5.66
N ILE A 26 10.39 -4.35 -4.38
CA ILE A 26 9.31 -4.40 -3.40
C ILE A 26 9.54 -3.39 -2.28
N ALA A 27 8.54 -2.55 -2.04
CA ALA A 27 8.45 -1.72 -0.86
C ALA A 27 7.32 -2.25 0.03
N SER A 28 7.65 -2.60 1.24
CA SER A 28 6.72 -3.18 2.20
C SER A 28 6.65 -2.33 3.47
N MET A 29 5.70 -2.67 4.34
CA MET A 29 5.46 -1.92 5.56
C MET A 29 5.69 -2.76 6.78
N GLU A 30 6.37 -2.17 7.78
CA GLU A 30 6.33 -2.64 9.15
C GLU A 30 5.16 -1.91 9.81
N GLN A 31 4.01 -2.56 9.82
CA GLN A 31 2.75 -1.98 10.22
C GLN A 31 2.59 -1.96 11.72
N SER A 32 2.17 -0.84 12.28
CA SER A 32 1.98 -0.67 13.72
C SER A 32 0.64 -0.07 14.08
N HIS A 33 -0.31 -0.06 13.14
CA HIS A 33 -1.61 0.57 13.30
C HIS A 33 -1.49 2.08 13.54
N SER A 34 -0.51 2.69 12.86
CA SER A 34 -0.25 4.14 12.95
C SER A 34 -1.14 4.91 11.97
N ASP A 35 -0.96 6.22 11.96
CA ASP A 35 -1.55 7.13 10.99
C ASP A 35 -0.49 7.69 10.03
N VAL A 36 0.67 7.05 9.95
CA VAL A 36 1.80 7.52 9.15
C VAL A 36 1.71 6.95 7.73
N SER A 37 1.88 7.81 6.74
CA SER A 37 2.08 7.41 5.35
C SER A 37 3.31 8.10 4.79
N LEU A 38 4.04 7.39 3.91
CA LEU A 38 5.29 7.86 3.32
C LEU A 38 5.25 7.74 1.81
N GLU A 39 5.79 8.74 1.12
CA GLU A 39 6.08 8.63 -0.30
C GLU A 39 7.49 8.10 -0.45
N VAL A 40 7.67 7.01 -1.23
CA VAL A 40 8.95 6.31 -1.36
C VAL A 40 9.26 6.08 -2.83
N ASP A 41 10.55 5.89 -3.15
CA ASP A 41 11.00 5.59 -4.50
C ASP A 41 12.03 4.46 -4.54
N THR A 42 12.34 3.86 -3.41
CA THR A 42 13.31 2.77 -3.32
C THR A 42 12.68 1.56 -2.61
N PRO A 43 13.15 0.34 -2.93
CA PRO A 43 12.68 -0.85 -2.23
C PRO A 43 13.13 -0.86 -0.77
N GLY A 44 12.47 -1.66 0.04
CA GLY A 44 12.79 -1.82 1.45
C GLY A 44 11.53 -1.98 2.29
N THR A 45 11.74 -2.01 3.61
CA THR A 45 10.66 -2.09 4.59
C THR A 45 10.63 -0.80 5.39
N TYR A 46 9.47 -0.17 5.43
CA TYR A 46 9.29 1.14 6.05
C TYR A 46 8.34 1.03 7.24
N LYS A 47 8.64 1.75 8.32
CA LYS A 47 7.76 1.82 9.50
C LYS A 47 6.61 2.78 9.23
N THR A 48 5.53 2.24 8.70
CA THR A 48 4.40 3.04 8.25
C THR A 48 3.18 2.16 8.07
N ASP A 49 2.01 2.75 7.95
CA ASP A 49 0.79 2.05 7.57
C ASP A 49 0.24 2.55 6.22
N GLY A 50 0.98 3.41 5.53
CA GLY A 50 0.67 3.83 4.18
C GLY A 50 1.92 4.08 3.37
N LEU A 51 1.90 3.66 2.10
CA LEU A 51 2.97 3.90 1.15
C LEU A 51 2.41 4.50 -0.12
N ILE A 52 3.13 5.45 -0.68
CA ILE A 52 2.81 6.10 -1.96
C ILE A 52 4.06 6.08 -2.81
N THR A 53 3.92 5.82 -4.10
CA THR A 53 5.05 5.93 -5.02
C THR A 53 4.62 6.42 -6.40
N LYS A 54 5.53 7.14 -7.05
CA LYS A 54 5.48 7.49 -8.48
C LYS A 54 6.35 6.57 -9.30
N LYS A 55 7.18 5.76 -8.65
CA LYS A 55 8.20 4.98 -9.34
C LYS A 55 7.59 3.78 -10.04
N LYS A 56 7.93 3.61 -11.30
CA LYS A 56 7.55 2.42 -12.07
C LYS A 56 8.38 1.23 -11.61
N LYS A 57 7.80 0.03 -11.69
CA LYS A 57 8.42 -1.24 -11.30
C LYS A 57 8.75 -1.33 -9.80
N LEU A 58 8.11 -0.51 -8.97
CA LEU A 58 8.15 -0.66 -7.53
C LEU A 58 6.78 -1.15 -7.06
N ALA A 59 6.73 -2.35 -6.52
CA ALA A 59 5.51 -2.93 -5.98
C ALA A 59 5.35 -2.53 -4.53
N LEU A 60 4.19 -2.01 -4.19
CA LEU A 60 3.83 -1.70 -2.80
C LEU A 60 3.06 -2.88 -2.22
N VAL A 61 3.48 -3.37 -1.07
CA VAL A 61 2.93 -4.57 -0.45
C VAL A 61 2.45 -4.26 0.96
N VAL A 62 1.22 -4.67 1.25
CA VAL A 62 0.64 -4.60 2.59
C VAL A 62 0.14 -5.97 2.99
N LYS A 63 0.31 -6.31 4.27
CA LYS A 63 -0.22 -7.54 4.86
C LYS A 63 -1.35 -7.17 5.80
N THR A 64 -2.44 -7.91 5.72
CA THR A 64 -3.59 -7.66 6.59
C THR A 64 -4.27 -8.97 6.94
N ALA A 65 -4.75 -9.06 8.16
CA ALA A 65 -5.58 -10.17 8.62
C ALA A 65 -6.98 -9.65 8.97
N ASP A 66 -7.06 -8.80 9.99
CA ASP A 66 -8.33 -8.26 10.47
C ASP A 66 -8.55 -6.78 10.10
N CYS A 67 -7.58 -6.18 9.43
CA CYS A 67 -7.61 -4.78 9.05
C CYS A 67 -7.94 -4.63 7.57
N MET A 68 -8.29 -3.43 7.16
CA MET A 68 -8.72 -3.18 5.79
C MET A 68 -7.54 -2.67 4.94
N PRO A 69 -7.19 -3.37 3.85
CA PRO A 69 -6.26 -2.82 2.87
C PRO A 69 -7.01 -1.92 1.89
N VAL A 70 -6.44 -0.76 1.60
CA VAL A 70 -7.00 0.18 0.63
C VAL A 70 -5.94 0.52 -0.41
N ILE A 71 -6.31 0.43 -1.67
CA ILE A 71 -5.45 0.77 -2.79
C ILE A 71 -5.99 2.02 -3.46
N ILE A 72 -5.12 3.01 -3.68
CA ILE A 72 -5.48 4.23 -4.39
C ILE A 72 -4.52 4.41 -5.56
N ALA A 73 -5.02 5.00 -6.64
CA ALA A 73 -4.20 5.22 -7.82
C ALA A 73 -4.73 6.39 -8.65
N ASP A 74 -3.80 7.08 -9.31
CA ASP A 74 -4.11 8.00 -10.39
C ASP A 74 -3.15 7.73 -11.55
N GLU A 75 -3.06 8.63 -12.52
CA GLU A 75 -2.21 8.43 -13.70
C GLU A 75 -0.72 8.35 -13.37
N ASN A 76 -0.29 8.94 -12.26
CA ASN A 76 1.12 9.13 -11.95
C ASN A 76 1.57 8.44 -10.66
N LYS A 77 0.64 8.10 -9.78
CA LYS A 77 0.96 7.58 -8.44
C LYS A 77 0.10 6.38 -8.10
N ILE A 78 0.65 5.52 -7.27
CA ILE A 78 -0.11 4.48 -6.59
C ILE A 78 0.13 4.60 -5.10
N GLY A 79 -0.85 4.18 -4.31
CA GLY A 79 -0.76 4.17 -2.86
C GLY A 79 -1.44 2.95 -2.29
N ILE A 80 -0.97 2.51 -1.14
CA ILE A 80 -1.54 1.39 -0.41
C ILE A 80 -1.59 1.75 1.06
N ILE A 81 -2.71 1.44 1.72
CA ILE A 81 -2.96 1.83 3.10
C ILE A 81 -3.44 0.62 3.88
N HIS A 82 -2.87 0.44 5.06
CA HIS A 82 -3.35 -0.52 6.06
C HIS A 82 -4.19 0.24 7.08
N ILE A 83 -5.48 -0.04 7.15
CA ILE A 83 -6.40 0.65 8.05
C ILE A 83 -6.87 -0.30 9.13
N GLY A 84 -6.34 -0.12 10.35
CA GLY A 84 -6.86 -0.72 11.56
C GLY A 84 -7.75 0.27 12.30
N TRP A 85 -8.26 -0.12 13.47
CA TRP A 85 -9.16 0.76 14.22
C TRP A 85 -8.46 2.05 14.68
N LYS A 86 -7.16 1.98 15.05
CA LYS A 86 -6.38 3.17 15.40
C LYS A 86 -6.17 4.08 14.20
N GLY A 87 -5.95 3.49 13.01
CA GLY A 87 -5.82 4.25 11.78
C GLY A 87 -7.11 4.98 11.43
N LEU A 88 -8.26 4.34 11.61
CA LEU A 88 -9.55 5.00 11.42
C LEU A 88 -9.74 6.15 12.40
N GLU A 89 -9.43 5.93 13.68
CA GLU A 89 -9.52 6.97 14.71
C GLU A 89 -8.61 8.15 14.39
N ASN A 90 -7.39 7.89 13.93
CA ASN A 90 -6.40 8.91 13.60
C ASN A 90 -6.50 9.41 12.16
N LYS A 91 -7.48 8.94 11.40
CA LYS A 91 -7.78 9.40 10.03
C LYS A 91 -6.64 9.15 9.05
N ILE A 92 -6.03 7.96 9.09
CA ILE A 92 -4.92 7.62 8.19
C ILE A 92 -5.31 7.74 6.70
N PHE A 93 -6.52 7.32 6.35
CA PHE A 93 -7.00 7.43 4.97
C PHE A 93 -7.00 8.89 4.51
N HIS A 94 -7.56 9.77 5.33
CA HIS A 94 -7.62 11.19 5.04
C HIS A 94 -6.22 11.81 4.90
N LYS A 95 -5.33 11.49 5.85
CA LYS A 95 -3.94 11.99 5.82
C LYS A 95 -3.18 11.48 4.61
N THR A 96 -3.39 10.22 4.23
CA THR A 96 -2.74 9.64 3.06
C THR A 96 -3.23 10.30 1.77
N ILE A 97 -4.53 10.57 1.65
CA ILE A 97 -5.09 11.26 0.49
C ILE A 97 -4.48 12.67 0.36
N LEU A 98 -4.29 13.38 1.45
CA LEU A 98 -3.64 14.69 1.41
C LEU A 98 -2.20 14.60 0.90
N ASN A 99 -1.47 13.57 1.31
CA ASN A 99 -0.10 13.33 0.83
C ASN A 99 -0.06 12.84 -0.61
N PHE A 100 -1.11 12.16 -1.04
CA PHE A 100 -1.21 11.61 -2.40
C PHE A 100 -1.37 12.72 -3.44
N ASN A 101 -2.08 13.73 -3.09
CA ASN A 101 -2.28 14.89 -3.96
C ASN A 101 -1.07 15.82 -3.90
#